data_163cbb898094f1387d6a76d4ae8e5b1a
#
_entry.id   163cbb898094f1387d6a76d4ae8e5b1a
#
_cell.length_a   1.000
_cell.length_b   1.000
_cell.length_c   1.000
_cell.angle_alpha   90.00
_cell.angle_beta   90.00
_cell.angle_gamma   90.00
#
_symmetry.space_group_name_H-M   'P 1'
#
loop_
_entity.id
_entity.type
_entity.pdbx_description
1 polymer ?
#
loop_
_entity_poly.entity_id
_entity_poly.type
_entity_poly.pdbx_seq_one_letter_code
_entity_poly.pdbx_strand_id
1 'polypeptide(L)'
;MKRILFPLLALLAANVAQADLRVFATVPEWGALAREIGGDKVQVYSATNAFQDPHRIEAKPSLLAQARQAGLVVAVGADLEIGWLPLVLRDSGNAAIQPGRPGYFEAAAQVNRLGIPAVVDRAHGDVHAAGNPHIHLDPRNVLKVAEKLADRMAELDAANATAYQAGHAAFASKWQAAMARWEKEAAPLKGLPVLVHHQSFAYLSHWLGLKELGSLEPKPGIEPSSGQLSALLAQQQRQPARLVLRTAYQQEGPSQWISSKTGMPAVLLPYTVGGTPEAKDLFGLFDDTLQRLLKGAR
;
A
#
# COMPACT_ATOMS: atom_id res chain seq x y z
N MET A 1 31.51 39.85 -59.41
CA MET A 1 30.57 38.85 -58.87
C MET A 1 31.04 38.50 -57.45
N LYS A 2 30.46 39.12 -56.39
CA LYS A 2 30.80 38.81 -54.97
C LYS A 2 29.87 37.69 -54.49
N ARG A 3 30.45 36.54 -54.18
CA ARG A 3 29.71 35.41 -53.56
C ARG A 3 29.61 35.70 -52.04
N ILE A 4 28.39 35.92 -51.57
CA ILE A 4 28.06 36.02 -50.14
C ILE A 4 27.88 34.60 -49.62
N LEU A 5 28.82 34.10 -48.78
CA LEU A 5 28.68 32.88 -48.01
C LEU A 5 27.81 33.21 -46.77
N PHE A 6 26.59 32.58 -46.70
CA PHE A 6 25.80 32.55 -45.50
C PHE A 6 26.32 31.43 -44.59
N PRO A 7 26.72 31.70 -43.34
CA PRO A 7 27.01 30.60 -42.43
C PRO A 7 25.69 29.97 -41.93
N LEU A 8 25.51 28.68 -42.22
CA LEU A 8 24.43 27.87 -41.67
C LEU A 8 24.73 27.59 -40.19
N LEU A 9 24.08 28.34 -39.30
CA LEU A 9 24.18 28.14 -37.88
C LEU A 9 23.32 26.90 -37.50
N ALA A 10 23.95 25.74 -37.37
CA ALA A 10 23.30 24.53 -36.87
C ALA A 10 23.08 24.73 -35.38
N LEU A 11 21.84 24.98 -34.95
CA LEU A 11 21.42 24.87 -33.53
C LEU A 11 21.52 23.40 -33.12
N LEU A 12 22.58 23.02 -32.46
CA LEU A 12 22.65 21.82 -31.66
C LEU A 12 21.68 21.99 -30.46
N ALA A 13 20.48 21.43 -30.59
CA ALA A 13 19.61 21.24 -29.44
C ALA A 13 20.31 20.27 -28.52
N ALA A 14 20.98 20.79 -27.47
CA ALA A 14 21.48 19.98 -26.39
C ALA A 14 20.26 19.35 -25.69
N ASN A 15 20.04 18.07 -25.94
CA ASN A 15 19.17 17.27 -25.08
C ASN A 15 19.81 17.29 -23.69
N VAL A 16 19.38 18.20 -22.82
CA VAL A 16 19.66 18.13 -21.41
C VAL A 16 18.97 16.85 -20.93
N ALA A 17 19.74 15.82 -20.66
CA ALA A 17 19.22 14.63 -20.01
C ALA A 17 18.61 15.09 -18.68
N GLN A 18 17.27 15.16 -18.65
CA GLN A 18 16.55 15.49 -17.42
C GLN A 18 16.72 14.31 -16.48
N ALA A 19 17.12 14.60 -15.24
CA ALA A 19 17.23 13.57 -14.22
C ALA A 19 15.84 13.02 -13.91
N ASP A 20 15.72 11.70 -13.84
CA ASP A 20 14.47 11.01 -13.49
C ASP A 20 13.90 11.51 -12.16
N LEU A 21 12.59 11.58 -12.04
CA LEU A 21 11.93 11.92 -10.78
C LEU A 21 12.23 10.83 -9.74
N ARG A 22 12.91 11.21 -8.65
CA ARG A 22 13.23 10.31 -7.56
C ARG A 22 12.06 10.20 -6.59
N VAL A 23 11.48 9.00 -6.50
CA VAL A 23 10.32 8.70 -5.66
C VAL A 23 10.77 7.89 -4.44
N PHE A 24 10.45 8.40 -3.25
CA PHE A 24 10.57 7.68 -1.98
C PHE A 24 9.18 7.20 -1.58
N ALA A 25 8.85 5.93 -1.83
CA ALA A 25 7.62 5.31 -1.37
C ALA A 25 7.83 4.71 0.03
N THR A 26 6.90 4.94 0.94
CA THR A 26 6.98 4.38 2.30
C THR A 26 6.75 2.87 2.31
N VAL A 27 5.92 2.36 1.41
CA VAL A 27 5.53 0.95 1.30
C VAL A 27 5.61 0.45 -0.15
N PRO A 28 5.77 -0.88 -0.34
CA PRO A 28 6.01 -1.47 -1.67
C PRO A 28 4.91 -1.21 -2.69
N GLU A 29 3.64 -1.24 -2.30
CA GLU A 29 2.50 -1.05 -3.20
C GLU A 29 2.49 0.32 -3.87
N TRP A 30 2.81 1.38 -3.14
CA TRP A 30 2.89 2.74 -3.73
C TRP A 30 4.15 2.91 -4.57
N GLY A 31 5.23 2.21 -4.20
CA GLY A 31 6.42 2.13 -5.05
C GLY A 31 6.13 1.43 -6.38
N ALA A 32 5.37 0.34 -6.34
CA ALA A 32 4.94 -0.38 -7.53
C ALA A 32 4.04 0.49 -8.43
N LEU A 33 3.08 1.20 -7.81
CA LEU A 33 2.19 2.11 -8.54
C LEU A 33 2.97 3.25 -9.22
N ALA A 34 3.93 3.85 -8.51
CA ALA A 34 4.77 4.90 -9.09
C ALA A 34 5.58 4.40 -10.30
N ARG A 35 6.06 3.14 -10.27
CA ARG A 35 6.75 2.51 -11.42
C ARG A 35 5.80 2.24 -12.59
N GLU A 36 4.59 1.75 -12.31
CA GLU A 36 3.57 1.52 -13.36
C GLU A 36 3.22 2.80 -14.11
N ILE A 37 3.09 3.92 -13.38
CA ILE A 37 2.76 5.22 -13.97
C ILE A 37 3.99 5.87 -14.63
N GLY A 38 5.14 5.80 -13.97
CA GLY A 38 6.32 6.57 -14.36
C GLY A 38 7.23 5.88 -15.37
N GLY A 39 7.19 4.54 -15.46
CA GLY A 39 8.05 3.77 -16.33
C GLY A 39 9.53 4.10 -16.12
N ASP A 40 10.21 4.45 -17.21
CA ASP A 40 11.63 4.83 -17.26
C ASP A 40 11.91 6.29 -16.81
N LYS A 41 10.88 7.06 -16.48
CA LYS A 41 11.00 8.47 -16.05
C LYS A 41 11.11 8.61 -14.53
N VAL A 42 11.11 7.51 -13.79
CA VAL A 42 11.17 7.52 -12.32
C VAL A 42 12.23 6.57 -11.77
N GLN A 43 12.87 6.99 -10.69
CA GLN A 43 13.69 6.13 -9.85
C GLN A 43 12.97 5.93 -8.52
N VAL A 44 12.47 4.72 -8.27
CA VAL A 44 11.64 4.45 -7.08
C VAL A 44 12.42 3.64 -6.06
N TYR A 45 12.51 4.20 -4.85
CA TYR A 45 12.96 3.52 -3.65
C TYR A 45 11.76 3.24 -2.74
N SER A 46 11.63 1.99 -2.26
CA SER A 46 10.64 1.61 -1.25
C SER A 46 11.32 1.51 0.11
N ALA A 47 10.83 2.26 1.10
CA ALA A 47 11.43 2.33 2.43
C ALA A 47 11.27 1.04 3.24
N THR A 48 10.20 0.29 2.95
CA THR A 48 9.88 -0.99 3.58
C THR A 48 9.81 -2.11 2.57
N ASN A 49 9.78 -3.34 3.06
CA ASN A 49 9.46 -4.54 2.31
C ASN A 49 8.28 -5.28 2.95
N ALA A 50 7.77 -6.32 2.29
CA ALA A 50 6.58 -7.04 2.69
C ALA A 50 6.68 -7.83 4.02
N PHE A 51 7.90 -8.02 4.54
CA PHE A 51 8.18 -8.76 5.78
C PHE A 51 8.46 -7.83 6.97
N GLN A 52 8.20 -6.53 6.80
CA GLN A 52 8.36 -5.52 7.84
C GLN A 52 7.00 -4.93 8.18
N ASP A 53 6.73 -4.74 9.47
CA ASP A 53 5.57 -3.99 9.93
C ASP A 53 5.75 -2.50 9.56
N PRO A 54 4.90 -1.93 8.67
CA PRO A 54 5.06 -0.55 8.23
C PRO A 54 4.79 0.50 9.33
N HIS A 55 4.16 0.11 10.45
CA HIS A 55 3.95 0.98 11.59
C HIS A 55 5.26 1.22 12.38
N ARG A 56 6.20 0.28 12.31
CA ARG A 56 7.38 0.20 13.22
C ARG A 56 8.67 0.04 12.44
N ILE A 57 9.09 1.13 11.79
CA ILE A 57 10.34 1.19 11.04
C ILE A 57 11.36 2.03 11.80
N GLU A 58 12.60 1.57 11.84
CA GLU A 58 13.70 2.36 12.35
C GLU A 58 14.16 3.39 11.31
N ALA A 59 14.30 4.65 11.71
CA ALA A 59 14.78 5.74 10.85
C ALA A 59 16.30 5.62 10.62
N LYS A 60 16.71 4.65 9.78
CA LYS A 60 18.11 4.36 9.48
C LYS A 60 18.74 5.45 8.60
N PRO A 61 20.09 5.65 8.69
CA PRO A 61 20.81 6.60 7.84
C PRO A 61 20.56 6.42 6.33
N SER A 62 20.35 5.17 5.88
CA SER A 62 20.00 4.87 4.49
C SER A 62 18.66 5.48 4.05
N LEU A 63 17.64 5.48 4.92
CA LEU A 63 16.35 6.12 4.65
C LEU A 63 16.51 7.64 4.54
N LEU A 64 17.31 8.25 5.44
CA LEU A 64 17.61 9.68 5.40
C LEU A 64 18.30 10.08 4.09
N ALA A 65 19.28 9.28 3.65
CA ALA A 65 20.00 9.53 2.40
C ALA A 65 19.09 9.46 1.17
N GLN A 66 18.16 8.51 1.13
CA GLN A 66 17.18 8.40 0.05
C GLN A 66 16.15 9.54 0.08
N ALA A 67 15.62 9.87 1.25
CA ALA A 67 14.67 10.98 1.42
C ALA A 67 15.30 12.33 1.06
N ARG A 68 16.59 12.54 1.37
CA ARG A 68 17.34 13.76 0.99
C ARG A 68 17.35 14.00 -0.50
N GLN A 69 17.37 12.94 -1.31
CA GLN A 69 17.46 13.03 -2.76
C GLN A 69 16.09 12.91 -3.45
N ALA A 70 15.03 12.64 -2.71
CA ALA A 70 13.70 12.44 -3.27
C ALA A 70 13.11 13.76 -3.76
N GLY A 71 12.51 13.73 -4.95
CA GLY A 71 11.63 14.79 -5.45
C GLY A 71 10.18 14.59 -5.03
N LEU A 72 9.81 13.33 -4.73
CA LEU A 72 8.46 12.95 -4.30
C LEU A 72 8.53 11.87 -3.22
N VAL A 73 7.84 12.10 -2.11
CA VAL A 73 7.49 11.08 -1.10
C VAL A 73 6.06 10.63 -1.36
N VAL A 74 5.85 9.31 -1.47
CA VAL A 74 4.52 8.71 -1.52
C VAL A 74 4.31 7.93 -0.23
N ALA A 75 3.59 8.55 0.70
CA ALA A 75 3.23 7.97 1.98
C ALA A 75 1.82 7.35 1.92
N VAL A 76 1.55 6.35 2.76
CA VAL A 76 0.17 5.91 3.00
C VAL A 76 -0.62 7.03 3.66
N GLY A 77 -0.07 7.65 4.70
CA GLY A 77 -0.78 8.60 5.54
C GLY A 77 -1.73 7.92 6.53
N ALA A 78 -2.73 8.64 7.00
CA ALA A 78 -3.67 8.16 8.02
C ALA A 78 -2.94 7.53 9.23
N ASP A 79 -1.88 8.17 9.70
CA ASP A 79 -1.05 7.81 10.85
C ASP A 79 -0.27 6.47 10.73
N LEU A 80 -0.23 5.81 9.56
CA LEU A 80 0.51 4.54 9.40
C LEU A 80 1.99 4.72 9.77
N GLU A 81 2.62 5.76 9.23
CA GLU A 81 4.05 6.01 9.37
C GLU A 81 4.38 7.00 10.51
N ILE A 82 3.42 7.30 11.39
CA ILE A 82 3.58 8.36 12.41
C ILE A 82 4.78 8.15 13.32
N GLY A 83 5.16 6.87 13.56
CA GLY A 83 6.27 6.51 14.44
C GLY A 83 7.67 6.75 13.87
N TRP A 84 7.80 6.95 12.53
CA TRP A 84 9.12 6.99 11.91
C TRP A 84 9.27 8.02 10.78
N LEU A 85 8.27 8.19 9.89
CA LEU A 85 8.39 9.05 8.71
C LEU A 85 8.64 10.52 9.07
N PRO A 86 8.01 11.12 10.11
CA PRO A 86 8.31 12.49 10.51
C PRO A 86 9.78 12.71 10.87
N LEU A 87 10.45 11.72 11.48
CA LEU A 87 11.88 11.76 11.76
C LEU A 87 12.71 11.74 10.47
N VAL A 88 12.36 10.83 9.55
CA VAL A 88 13.05 10.70 8.25
C VAL A 88 12.93 12.00 7.45
N LEU A 89 11.74 12.59 7.38
CA LEU A 89 11.51 13.83 6.64
C LEU A 89 12.30 15.00 7.24
N ARG A 90 12.23 15.20 8.56
CA ARG A 90 12.94 16.26 9.27
C ARG A 90 14.46 16.13 9.09
N ASP A 91 15.00 14.94 9.36
CA ASP A 91 16.45 14.71 9.43
C ASP A 91 17.07 14.51 8.04
N SER A 92 16.26 14.31 7.00
CA SER A 92 16.70 14.36 5.61
C SER A 92 17.21 15.73 5.20
N GLY A 93 16.68 16.82 5.83
CA GLY A 93 16.98 18.21 5.45
C GLY A 93 16.40 18.64 4.09
N ASN A 94 15.52 17.83 3.48
CA ASN A 94 14.91 18.12 2.18
C ASN A 94 13.61 18.89 2.38
N ALA A 95 13.63 20.21 2.12
CA ALA A 95 12.48 21.08 2.28
C ALA A 95 11.34 20.82 1.26
N ALA A 96 11.64 20.19 0.12
CA ALA A 96 10.66 19.97 -0.94
C ALA A 96 9.63 18.87 -0.61
N ILE A 97 10.03 17.91 0.24
CA ILE A 97 9.22 16.72 0.58
C ILE A 97 8.53 16.81 1.96
N GLN A 98 8.51 17.99 2.57
CA GLN A 98 7.85 18.16 3.87
C GLN A 98 6.32 18.16 3.73
N PRO A 99 5.57 17.75 4.78
CA PRO A 99 4.11 17.83 4.78
C PRO A 99 3.60 19.22 4.32
N GLY A 100 2.61 19.23 3.43
CA GLY A 100 2.07 20.44 2.82
C GLY A 100 2.86 20.96 1.61
N ARG A 101 3.96 20.34 1.23
CA ARG A 101 4.69 20.68 0.00
C ARG A 101 4.26 19.78 -1.16
N PRO A 102 4.40 20.20 -2.43
CA PRO A 102 4.07 19.38 -3.59
C PRO A 102 4.81 18.03 -3.63
N GLY A 103 6.05 17.99 -3.14
CA GLY A 103 6.83 16.76 -3.04
C GLY A 103 6.38 15.78 -1.95
N TYR A 104 5.30 16.07 -1.21
CA TYR A 104 4.72 15.15 -0.22
C TYR A 104 3.30 14.75 -0.64
N PHE A 105 3.09 13.47 -0.86
CA PHE A 105 1.82 12.91 -1.31
C PHE A 105 1.34 11.83 -0.32
N GLU A 106 0.12 11.97 0.18
CA GLU A 106 -0.55 10.98 1.03
C GLU A 106 -1.64 10.25 0.24
N ALA A 107 -1.49 8.93 0.11
CA ALA A 107 -2.44 8.09 -0.61
C ALA A 107 -3.80 8.05 0.09
N ALA A 108 -3.83 7.94 1.42
CA ALA A 108 -5.07 7.88 2.20
C ALA A 108 -5.89 9.18 2.16
N ALA A 109 -5.26 10.31 1.82
CA ALA A 109 -5.95 11.58 1.62
C ALA A 109 -6.77 11.60 0.31
N GLN A 110 -6.54 10.68 -0.61
CA GLN A 110 -7.20 10.62 -1.93
C GLN A 110 -8.47 9.76 -1.92
N VAL A 111 -8.81 9.13 -0.80
CA VAL A 111 -9.92 8.17 -0.70
C VAL A 111 -10.76 8.38 0.56
N ASN A 112 -11.98 7.84 0.55
CA ASN A 112 -12.80 7.76 1.74
C ASN A 112 -12.21 6.70 2.68
N ARG A 113 -11.93 7.11 3.92
CA ARG A 113 -11.33 6.22 4.93
C ARG A 113 -12.40 5.49 5.72
N LEU A 114 -12.16 4.20 5.95
CA LEU A 114 -12.95 3.35 6.84
C LEU A 114 -12.44 3.46 8.27
N GLY A 115 -13.28 3.10 9.24
CA GLY A 115 -12.84 2.92 10.63
C GLY A 115 -12.34 4.18 11.32
N ILE A 116 -12.86 5.37 10.95
CA ILE A 116 -12.55 6.61 11.69
C ILE A 116 -13.16 6.47 13.08
N PRO A 117 -12.35 6.45 14.16
CA PRO A 117 -12.85 6.24 15.50
C PRO A 117 -13.60 7.47 16.00
N ALA A 118 -14.72 7.26 16.71
CA ALA A 118 -15.46 8.35 17.34
C ALA A 118 -14.68 9.01 18.48
N VAL A 119 -13.80 8.24 19.15
CA VAL A 119 -12.91 8.70 20.24
C VAL A 119 -11.52 8.10 20.01
N VAL A 120 -10.51 8.94 20.08
CA VAL A 120 -9.11 8.53 20.02
C VAL A 120 -8.56 8.47 21.44
N ASP A 121 -8.25 7.26 21.90
CA ASP A 121 -7.61 7.01 23.19
C ASP A 121 -6.42 6.08 22.98
N ARG A 122 -5.24 6.48 23.44
CA ARG A 122 -4.01 5.67 23.43
C ARG A 122 -4.15 4.33 24.18
N ALA A 123 -5.10 4.23 25.10
CA ALA A 123 -5.44 2.97 25.75
C ALA A 123 -5.98 1.90 24.77
N HIS A 124 -6.35 2.28 23.55
CA HIS A 124 -6.88 1.37 22.52
C HIS A 124 -5.81 0.79 21.57
N GLY A 125 -4.51 0.98 21.85
CA GLY A 125 -3.41 0.51 21.00
C GLY A 125 -3.06 1.45 19.86
N ASP A 126 -2.54 0.93 18.73
CA ASP A 126 -2.19 1.69 17.53
C ASP A 126 -3.45 2.10 16.74
N VAL A 127 -4.32 2.88 17.40
CA VAL A 127 -5.55 3.40 16.79
C VAL A 127 -5.22 4.60 15.91
N HIS A 128 -5.55 4.50 14.64
CA HIS A 128 -5.36 5.58 13.68
C HIS A 128 -6.49 6.60 13.78
N ALA A 129 -6.19 7.80 14.28
CA ALA A 129 -7.17 8.87 14.44
C ALA A 129 -7.84 9.27 13.11
N ALA A 130 -7.08 9.19 12.02
CA ALA A 130 -7.54 9.54 10.69
C ALA A 130 -8.29 8.39 9.96
N GLY A 131 -8.51 7.25 10.62
CA GLY A 131 -9.12 6.05 10.03
C GLY A 131 -8.11 4.99 9.61
N ASN A 132 -8.61 3.81 9.23
CA ASN A 132 -7.76 2.68 8.86
C ASN A 132 -6.87 3.02 7.65
N PRO A 133 -5.53 2.83 7.73
CA PRO A 133 -4.59 3.23 6.67
C PRO A 133 -4.43 2.21 5.54
N HIS A 134 -4.92 0.97 5.69
CA HIS A 134 -4.66 -0.14 4.75
C HIS A 134 -5.50 -0.06 3.47
N ILE A 135 -5.60 1.16 2.91
CA ILE A 135 -6.49 1.55 1.80
C ILE A 135 -6.24 0.79 0.50
N HIS A 136 -5.00 0.33 0.28
CA HIS A 136 -4.53 -0.32 -0.94
C HIS A 136 -5.17 -1.69 -1.18
N LEU A 137 -5.80 -2.30 -0.17
CA LEU A 137 -6.47 -3.59 -0.29
C LEU A 137 -7.91 -3.50 -0.86
N ASP A 138 -8.33 -2.32 -1.25
CA ASP A 138 -9.50 -2.12 -2.14
C ASP A 138 -8.99 -1.62 -3.51
N PRO A 139 -9.15 -2.38 -4.60
CA PRO A 139 -8.62 -2.01 -5.91
C PRO A 139 -9.25 -0.72 -6.45
N ARG A 140 -10.43 -0.36 -5.99
CA ARG A 140 -11.11 0.91 -6.33
C ARG A 140 -10.35 2.12 -5.77
N ASN A 141 -9.73 1.96 -4.59
CA ASN A 141 -8.90 2.99 -3.98
C ASN A 141 -7.57 3.14 -4.73
N VAL A 142 -6.95 2.03 -5.14
CA VAL A 142 -5.70 2.05 -5.93
C VAL A 142 -5.91 2.86 -7.22
N LEU A 143 -7.05 2.69 -7.89
CA LEU A 143 -7.37 3.45 -9.11
C LEU A 143 -7.46 4.96 -8.86
N LYS A 144 -8.10 5.38 -7.75
CA LYS A 144 -8.21 6.79 -7.36
C LYS A 144 -6.85 7.40 -7.02
N VAL A 145 -6.04 6.64 -6.25
CA VAL A 145 -4.68 7.06 -5.90
C VAL A 145 -3.81 7.19 -7.15
N ALA A 146 -3.95 6.27 -8.11
CA ALA A 146 -3.20 6.28 -9.37
C ALA A 146 -3.42 7.57 -10.17
N GLU A 147 -4.68 8.02 -10.30
CA GLU A 147 -5.03 9.29 -10.96
C GLU A 147 -4.31 10.47 -10.29
N LYS A 148 -4.46 10.60 -8.98
CA LYS A 148 -3.90 11.74 -8.21
C LYS A 148 -2.37 11.69 -8.13
N LEU A 149 -1.79 10.49 -8.11
CA LEU A 149 -0.34 10.33 -8.16
C LEU A 149 0.23 10.75 -9.52
N ALA A 150 -0.42 10.37 -10.62
CA ALA A 150 -0.01 10.80 -11.96
C ALA A 150 -0.07 12.33 -12.12
N ASP A 151 -1.13 12.97 -11.63
CA ASP A 151 -1.27 14.43 -11.61
C ASP A 151 -0.11 15.08 -10.83
N ARG A 152 0.23 14.53 -9.66
CA ARG A 152 1.33 15.03 -8.83
C ARG A 152 2.71 14.84 -9.49
N MET A 153 2.94 13.69 -10.14
CA MET A 153 4.18 13.45 -10.88
C MET A 153 4.31 14.42 -12.05
N ALA A 154 3.22 14.68 -12.77
CA ALA A 154 3.18 15.67 -13.86
C ALA A 154 3.42 17.12 -13.37
N GLU A 155 2.93 17.47 -12.18
CA GLU A 155 3.19 18.77 -11.55
C GLU A 155 4.67 18.97 -11.21
N LEU A 156 5.31 17.93 -10.64
CA LEU A 156 6.70 17.98 -10.19
C LEU A 156 7.71 17.86 -11.32
N ASP A 157 7.35 17.22 -12.40
CA ASP A 157 8.20 16.95 -13.56
C ASP A 157 7.41 17.21 -14.87
N ALA A 158 7.17 18.48 -15.13
CA ALA A 158 6.35 18.97 -16.23
C ALA A 158 6.87 18.51 -17.61
N ALA A 159 8.19 18.29 -17.75
CA ALA A 159 8.77 17.82 -19.02
C ALA A 159 8.33 16.39 -19.37
N ASN A 160 8.05 15.55 -18.37
CA ASN A 160 7.58 14.18 -18.53
C ASN A 160 6.07 14.03 -18.28
N ALA A 161 5.30 15.13 -18.10
CA ALA A 161 3.87 15.11 -17.77
C ALA A 161 3.04 14.22 -18.70
N THR A 162 3.27 14.31 -20.02
CA THR A 162 2.58 13.48 -21.02
C THR A 162 2.85 11.98 -20.82
N ALA A 163 4.08 11.61 -20.44
CA ALA A 163 4.44 10.22 -20.17
C ALA A 163 3.71 9.69 -18.94
N TYR A 164 3.61 10.47 -17.86
CA TYR A 164 2.88 10.09 -16.65
C TYR A 164 1.38 9.92 -16.91
N GLN A 165 0.77 10.83 -17.66
CA GLN A 165 -0.64 10.70 -18.03
C GLN A 165 -0.89 9.48 -18.93
N ALA A 166 0.00 9.19 -19.87
CA ALA A 166 -0.10 8.00 -20.71
C ALA A 166 0.08 6.70 -19.89
N GLY A 167 1.07 6.68 -18.97
CA GLY A 167 1.29 5.56 -18.06
C GLY A 167 0.07 5.29 -17.16
N HIS A 168 -0.52 6.36 -16.59
CA HIS A 168 -1.76 6.26 -15.82
C HIS A 168 -2.90 5.70 -16.67
N ALA A 169 -3.12 6.21 -17.88
CA ALA A 169 -4.21 5.75 -18.76
C ALA A 169 -4.05 4.26 -19.11
N ALA A 170 -2.82 3.82 -19.40
CA ALA A 170 -2.50 2.41 -19.66
C ALA A 170 -2.73 1.53 -18.43
N PHE A 171 -2.27 1.97 -17.26
CA PHE A 171 -2.52 1.29 -15.98
C PHE A 171 -4.02 1.19 -15.69
N ALA A 172 -4.75 2.32 -15.73
CA ALA A 172 -6.17 2.39 -15.42
C ALA A 172 -7.02 1.46 -16.30
N SER A 173 -6.71 1.38 -17.61
CA SER A 173 -7.40 0.48 -18.54
C SER A 173 -7.21 -0.99 -18.14
N LYS A 174 -5.97 -1.42 -17.88
CA LYS A 174 -5.65 -2.79 -17.45
C LYS A 174 -6.27 -3.09 -16.08
N TRP A 175 -6.20 -2.12 -15.16
CA TRP A 175 -6.71 -2.26 -13.80
C TRP A 175 -8.23 -2.43 -13.75
N GLN A 176 -8.97 -1.65 -14.52
CA GLN A 176 -10.42 -1.77 -14.63
C GLN A 176 -10.84 -3.14 -15.20
N ALA A 177 -10.13 -3.64 -16.21
CA ALA A 177 -10.37 -4.98 -16.74
C ALA A 177 -10.08 -6.08 -15.69
N ALA A 178 -8.99 -5.91 -14.91
CA ALA A 178 -8.67 -6.82 -13.81
C ALA A 178 -9.71 -6.76 -12.69
N MET A 179 -10.17 -5.57 -12.31
CA MET A 179 -11.23 -5.40 -11.30
C MET A 179 -12.50 -6.14 -11.67
N ALA A 180 -12.96 -6.01 -12.92
CA ALA A 180 -14.17 -6.73 -13.40
C ALA A 180 -14.00 -8.25 -13.32
N ARG A 181 -12.80 -8.77 -13.60
CA ARG A 181 -12.46 -10.18 -13.44
C ARG A 181 -12.44 -10.59 -11.97
N TRP A 182 -11.76 -9.83 -11.10
CA TRP A 182 -11.67 -10.11 -9.67
C TRP A 182 -13.03 -10.11 -8.97
N GLU A 183 -13.91 -9.15 -9.29
CA GLU A 183 -15.26 -9.10 -8.74
C GLU A 183 -16.08 -10.35 -9.08
N LYS A 184 -15.94 -10.85 -10.32
CA LYS A 184 -16.59 -12.08 -10.75
C LYS A 184 -16.02 -13.31 -10.03
N GLU A 185 -14.69 -13.40 -9.94
CA GLU A 185 -14.01 -14.53 -9.28
C GLU A 185 -14.28 -14.54 -7.77
N ALA A 186 -14.36 -13.38 -7.13
CA ALA A 186 -14.59 -13.23 -5.71
C ALA A 186 -16.04 -13.43 -5.25
N ALA A 187 -17.01 -13.53 -6.17
CA ALA A 187 -18.42 -13.64 -5.82
C ALA A 187 -18.74 -14.73 -4.76
N PRO A 188 -18.08 -15.91 -4.75
CA PRO A 188 -18.29 -16.93 -3.72
C PRO A 188 -17.84 -16.52 -2.31
N LEU A 189 -16.99 -15.50 -2.18
CA LEU A 189 -16.46 -15.03 -0.89
C LEU A 189 -17.43 -14.12 -0.13
N LYS A 190 -18.48 -13.64 -0.78
CA LYS A 190 -19.45 -12.72 -0.17
C LYS A 190 -20.11 -13.34 1.06
N GLY A 191 -20.00 -12.64 2.19
CA GLY A 191 -20.54 -13.09 3.47
C GLY A 191 -19.69 -14.11 4.20
N LEU A 192 -18.52 -14.51 3.66
CA LEU A 192 -17.63 -15.46 4.31
C LEU A 192 -17.16 -14.90 5.67
N PRO A 193 -17.42 -15.62 6.78
CA PRO A 193 -16.97 -15.19 8.10
C PRO A 193 -15.48 -15.49 8.29
N VAL A 194 -14.71 -14.49 8.71
CA VAL A 194 -13.26 -14.60 8.91
C VAL A 194 -12.83 -14.04 10.26
N LEU A 195 -11.74 -14.56 10.80
CA LEU A 195 -10.91 -13.88 11.79
C LEU A 195 -9.73 -13.22 11.08
N VAL A 196 -9.24 -12.13 11.61
CA VAL A 196 -8.03 -11.46 11.12
C VAL A 196 -6.99 -11.40 12.24
N HIS A 197 -5.71 -11.45 11.92
CA HIS A 197 -4.69 -11.29 12.94
C HIS A 197 -4.69 -9.85 13.49
N HIS A 198 -4.64 -8.89 12.59
CA HIS A 198 -4.73 -7.44 12.79
C HIS A 198 -5.80 -6.87 11.85
N GLN A 199 -6.30 -5.66 12.11
CA GLN A 199 -7.31 -5.00 11.26
C GLN A 199 -6.75 -4.51 9.90
N SER A 200 -5.77 -5.24 9.34
CA SER A 200 -5.16 -4.94 8.05
C SER A 200 -6.12 -5.08 6.87
N PHE A 201 -7.14 -5.93 7.01
CA PHE A 201 -7.97 -6.36 5.89
C PHE A 201 -9.31 -5.65 5.79
N ALA A 202 -9.54 -4.57 6.55
CA ALA A 202 -10.82 -3.85 6.58
C ALA A 202 -11.33 -3.43 5.18
N TYR A 203 -10.43 -2.94 4.32
CA TYR A 203 -10.80 -2.54 2.96
C TYR A 203 -11.03 -3.74 2.04
N LEU A 204 -10.24 -4.80 2.18
CA LEU A 204 -10.46 -6.07 1.47
C LEU A 204 -11.82 -6.67 1.85
N SER A 205 -12.13 -6.71 3.14
CA SER A 205 -13.40 -7.20 3.67
C SER A 205 -14.58 -6.36 3.19
N HIS A 206 -14.41 -5.03 3.16
CA HIS A 206 -15.43 -4.13 2.64
C HIS A 206 -15.68 -4.35 1.14
N TRP A 207 -14.62 -4.49 0.33
CA TRP A 207 -14.73 -4.73 -1.10
C TRP A 207 -15.37 -6.08 -1.42
N LEU A 208 -14.90 -7.17 -0.77
CA LEU A 208 -15.35 -8.53 -1.03
C LEU A 208 -16.64 -8.91 -0.28
N GLY A 209 -17.09 -8.07 0.66
CA GLY A 209 -18.23 -8.37 1.53
C GLY A 209 -17.95 -9.49 2.52
N LEU A 210 -16.69 -9.66 2.99
CA LEU A 210 -16.35 -10.59 4.06
C LEU A 210 -16.95 -10.12 5.38
N LYS A 211 -17.16 -11.05 6.32
CA LYS A 211 -17.62 -10.76 7.68
C LYS A 211 -16.48 -10.97 8.67
N GLU A 212 -15.80 -9.90 9.07
CA GLU A 212 -14.82 -9.97 10.13
C GLU A 212 -15.52 -10.19 11.47
N LEU A 213 -15.29 -11.35 12.09
CA LEU A 213 -15.89 -11.72 13.38
C LEU A 213 -15.02 -11.32 14.58
N GLY A 214 -13.78 -10.95 14.35
CA GLY A 214 -12.84 -10.53 15.37
C GLY A 214 -11.39 -10.51 14.92
N SER A 215 -10.54 -9.95 15.77
CA SER A 215 -9.09 -9.92 15.60
C SER A 215 -8.39 -10.79 16.62
N LEU A 216 -7.26 -11.42 16.24
CA LEU A 216 -6.41 -12.14 17.19
C LEU A 216 -5.77 -11.16 18.17
N GLU A 217 -5.33 -9.99 17.69
CA GLU A 217 -4.87 -8.92 18.56
C GLU A 217 -6.01 -8.36 19.41
N PRO A 218 -5.83 -8.23 20.74
CA PRO A 218 -6.83 -7.64 21.62
C PRO A 218 -7.03 -6.15 21.36
N LYS A 219 -5.98 -5.49 20.87
CA LYS A 219 -5.93 -4.11 20.41
C LYS A 219 -4.91 -4.01 19.28
N PRO A 220 -5.07 -3.11 18.31
CA PRO A 220 -4.12 -2.95 17.22
C PRO A 220 -2.67 -2.80 17.71
N GLY A 221 -1.76 -3.61 17.17
CA GLY A 221 -0.34 -3.60 17.52
C GLY A 221 0.03 -4.27 18.85
N ILE A 222 -0.92 -4.94 19.54
CA ILE A 222 -0.68 -5.70 20.77
C ILE A 222 -0.79 -7.19 20.44
N GLU A 223 0.32 -7.90 20.55
CA GLU A 223 0.37 -9.35 20.32
C GLU A 223 -0.66 -10.12 21.19
N PRO A 224 -1.33 -11.14 20.63
CA PRO A 224 -2.36 -11.88 21.35
C PRO A 224 -1.76 -12.74 22.47
N SER A 225 -2.30 -12.58 23.67
CA SER A 225 -2.00 -13.46 24.81
C SER A 225 -2.75 -14.79 24.72
N SER A 226 -2.31 -15.81 25.48
CA SER A 226 -3.02 -17.08 25.59
C SER A 226 -4.46 -16.92 26.07
N GLY A 227 -4.71 -15.96 26.98
CA GLY A 227 -6.07 -15.63 27.45
C GLY A 227 -6.95 -15.07 26.35
N GLN A 228 -6.41 -14.16 25.52
CA GLN A 228 -7.12 -13.60 24.38
C GLN A 228 -7.48 -14.69 23.36
N LEU A 229 -6.51 -15.55 23.00
CA LEU A 229 -6.76 -16.65 22.07
C LEU A 229 -7.80 -17.64 22.60
N SER A 230 -7.80 -17.92 23.91
CA SER A 230 -8.80 -18.78 24.56
C SER A 230 -10.21 -18.15 24.55
N ALA A 231 -10.31 -16.84 24.74
CA ALA A 231 -11.58 -16.12 24.64
C ALA A 231 -12.13 -16.14 23.21
N LEU A 232 -11.27 -15.94 22.20
CA LEU A 232 -11.63 -16.08 20.79
C LEU A 232 -12.08 -17.50 20.44
N LEU A 233 -11.40 -18.53 20.97
CA LEU A 233 -11.80 -19.92 20.77
C LEU A 233 -13.21 -20.16 21.32
N ALA A 234 -13.54 -19.65 22.51
CA ALA A 234 -14.89 -19.76 23.08
C ALA A 234 -15.95 -19.01 22.22
N GLN A 235 -15.57 -17.88 21.61
CA GLN A 235 -16.43 -17.16 20.67
C GLN A 235 -16.70 -18.00 19.40
N GLN A 236 -15.68 -18.71 18.87
CA GLN A 236 -15.81 -19.56 17.70
C GLN A 236 -16.79 -20.72 17.87
N GLN A 237 -17.03 -21.18 19.09
CA GLN A 237 -18.05 -22.21 19.35
C GLN A 237 -19.48 -21.68 19.10
N ARG A 238 -19.72 -20.37 19.26
CA ARG A 238 -21.03 -19.72 19.08
C ARG A 238 -21.20 -19.13 17.69
N GLN A 239 -20.12 -18.58 17.14
CA GLN A 239 -20.11 -17.91 15.85
C GLN A 239 -18.83 -18.29 15.10
N PRO A 240 -18.83 -19.43 14.37
CA PRO A 240 -17.63 -19.96 13.75
C PRO A 240 -17.22 -19.10 12.53
N ALA A 241 -15.95 -18.72 12.49
CA ALA A 241 -15.30 -18.25 11.29
C ALA A 241 -14.92 -19.43 10.38
N ARG A 242 -14.69 -19.16 9.12
CA ARG A 242 -14.24 -20.15 8.14
C ARG A 242 -12.74 -20.09 7.88
N LEU A 243 -12.13 -18.92 8.10
CA LEU A 243 -10.70 -18.66 7.88
C LEU A 243 -10.16 -17.77 8.98
N VAL A 244 -8.87 -17.90 9.27
CA VAL A 244 -8.09 -16.90 9.97
C VAL A 244 -7.02 -16.33 9.03
N LEU A 245 -7.02 -15.01 8.85
CA LEU A 245 -6.18 -14.28 7.89
C LEU A 245 -5.01 -13.60 8.60
N ARG A 246 -3.80 -13.71 8.04
CA ARG A 246 -2.62 -12.98 8.50
C ARG A 246 -1.81 -12.42 7.33
N THR A 247 -0.97 -11.43 7.60
CA THR A 247 0.00 -10.87 6.67
C THR A 247 1.35 -11.57 6.77
N ALA A 248 2.26 -11.30 5.81
CA ALA A 248 3.57 -11.93 5.76
C ALA A 248 4.52 -11.50 6.91
N TYR A 249 4.34 -10.29 7.46
CA TYR A 249 5.16 -9.78 8.57
C TYR A 249 4.66 -10.21 9.96
N GLN A 250 3.43 -10.72 10.07
CA GLN A 250 2.86 -11.16 11.34
C GLN A 250 3.33 -12.56 11.70
N GLN A 251 3.48 -12.80 13.01
CA GLN A 251 3.87 -14.11 13.52
C GLN A 251 2.80 -15.16 13.22
N GLU A 252 3.27 -16.34 12.84
CA GLU A 252 2.39 -17.45 12.44
C GLU A 252 1.72 -18.14 13.64
N GLY A 253 2.41 -18.18 14.77
CA GLY A 253 1.99 -18.95 15.96
C GLY A 253 0.54 -18.75 16.38
N PRO A 254 0.04 -17.53 16.57
CA PRO A 254 -1.34 -17.30 17.00
C PRO A 254 -2.39 -17.84 16.02
N SER A 255 -2.22 -17.60 14.72
CA SER A 255 -3.14 -18.10 13.68
C SER A 255 -3.12 -19.63 13.57
N GLN A 256 -1.94 -20.25 13.66
CA GLN A 256 -1.79 -21.70 13.66
C GLN A 256 -2.40 -22.33 14.92
N TRP A 257 -2.28 -21.67 16.07
CA TRP A 257 -2.89 -22.17 17.30
C TRP A 257 -4.42 -22.23 17.18
N ILE A 258 -5.06 -21.14 16.73
CA ILE A 258 -6.52 -21.11 16.48
C ILE A 258 -6.90 -22.19 15.47
N SER A 259 -6.16 -22.29 14.35
CA SER A 259 -6.36 -23.30 13.31
C SER A 259 -6.33 -24.73 13.88
N SER A 260 -5.33 -25.04 14.72
CA SER A 260 -5.19 -26.37 15.34
C SER A 260 -6.34 -26.74 16.28
N LYS A 261 -7.01 -25.76 16.90
CA LYS A 261 -8.13 -25.96 17.84
C LYS A 261 -9.50 -26.00 17.18
N THR A 262 -9.64 -25.38 16.00
CA THR A 262 -10.94 -25.21 15.34
C THR A 262 -11.04 -25.98 14.02
N GLY A 263 -9.92 -26.38 13.44
CA GLY A 263 -9.86 -26.95 12.09
C GLY A 263 -9.98 -25.92 10.96
N MET A 264 -10.23 -24.61 11.27
CA MET A 264 -10.30 -23.60 10.23
C MET A 264 -8.90 -23.33 9.63
N PRO A 265 -8.77 -23.14 8.31
CA PRO A 265 -7.49 -22.82 7.70
C PRO A 265 -6.92 -21.47 8.16
N ALA A 266 -5.61 -21.46 8.50
CA ALA A 266 -4.83 -20.24 8.65
C ALA A 266 -4.27 -19.83 7.30
N VAL A 267 -4.73 -18.70 6.76
CA VAL A 267 -4.40 -18.23 5.42
C VAL A 267 -3.45 -17.04 5.50
N LEU A 268 -2.25 -17.22 4.94
CA LEU A 268 -1.33 -16.13 4.67
C LEU A 268 -1.79 -15.40 3.42
N LEU A 269 -2.09 -14.10 3.53
CA LEU A 269 -2.31 -13.21 2.40
C LEU A 269 -1.06 -12.35 2.16
N PRO A 270 -0.73 -12.01 0.90
CA PRO A 270 0.47 -11.23 0.59
C PRO A 270 0.49 -9.84 1.25
N TYR A 271 -0.69 -9.23 1.45
CA TYR A 271 -0.88 -7.88 2.01
C TYR A 271 -0.29 -6.77 1.14
N THR A 272 0.96 -6.88 0.70
CA THR A 272 1.63 -5.93 -0.19
C THR A 272 2.43 -6.65 -1.27
N VAL A 273 2.93 -5.90 -2.25
CA VAL A 273 3.82 -6.42 -3.30
C VAL A 273 5.07 -7.03 -2.67
N GLY A 274 5.37 -8.28 -3.06
CA GLY A 274 6.48 -9.07 -2.53
C GLY A 274 6.15 -9.90 -1.28
N GLY A 275 4.91 -9.86 -0.77
CA GLY A 275 4.50 -10.63 0.42
C GLY A 275 4.38 -12.12 0.19
N THR A 276 4.27 -12.53 -1.06
CA THR A 276 4.35 -13.92 -1.54
C THR A 276 5.08 -13.94 -2.87
N PRO A 277 5.59 -15.11 -3.33
CA PRO A 277 6.27 -15.21 -4.63
C PRO A 277 5.38 -14.83 -5.82
N GLU A 278 4.06 -14.98 -5.70
CA GLU A 278 3.07 -14.67 -6.74
C GLU A 278 2.73 -13.18 -6.79
N ALA A 279 2.79 -12.48 -5.65
CA ALA A 279 2.48 -11.05 -5.53
C ALA A 279 3.66 -10.16 -6.00
N LYS A 280 4.13 -10.35 -7.24
CA LYS A 280 5.31 -9.65 -7.80
C LYS A 280 5.05 -8.20 -8.13
N ASP A 281 3.80 -7.85 -8.39
CA ASP A 281 3.31 -6.53 -8.73
C ASP A 281 1.90 -6.32 -8.14
N LEU A 282 1.28 -5.18 -8.45
CA LEU A 282 -0.05 -4.87 -7.95
C LEU A 282 -1.12 -5.84 -8.47
N PHE A 283 -1.02 -6.34 -9.69
CA PHE A 283 -1.98 -7.31 -10.25
C PHE A 283 -1.83 -8.65 -9.56
N GLY A 284 -0.59 -9.15 -9.43
CA GLY A 284 -0.28 -10.37 -8.71
C GLY A 284 -0.67 -10.33 -7.23
N LEU A 285 -0.60 -9.15 -6.59
CA LEU A 285 -1.09 -8.96 -5.23
C LEU A 285 -2.57 -9.34 -5.08
N PHE A 286 -3.43 -8.87 -5.99
CA PHE A 286 -4.86 -9.17 -5.94
C PHE A 286 -5.17 -10.57 -6.45
N ASP A 287 -4.51 -11.02 -7.52
CA ASP A 287 -4.68 -12.38 -8.04
C ASP A 287 -4.36 -13.43 -6.97
N ASP A 288 -3.22 -13.32 -6.30
CA ASP A 288 -2.82 -14.27 -5.26
C ASP A 288 -3.69 -14.16 -4.00
N THR A 289 -4.08 -12.93 -3.61
CA THR A 289 -5.02 -12.72 -2.49
C THR A 289 -6.32 -13.47 -2.71
N LEU A 290 -6.94 -13.33 -3.89
CA LEU A 290 -8.20 -14.00 -4.22
C LEU A 290 -8.04 -15.52 -4.32
N GLN A 291 -6.97 -15.99 -4.96
CA GLN A 291 -6.69 -17.42 -5.07
C GLN A 291 -6.54 -18.09 -3.69
N ARG A 292 -5.81 -17.44 -2.76
CA ARG A 292 -5.62 -17.95 -1.38
C ARG A 292 -6.92 -17.97 -0.59
N LEU A 293 -7.73 -16.91 -0.69
CA LEU A 293 -9.05 -16.86 -0.05
C LEU A 293 -9.98 -17.95 -0.60
N LEU A 294 -10.09 -18.08 -1.92
CA LEU A 294 -10.95 -19.07 -2.57
C LEU A 294 -10.51 -20.51 -2.26
N LYS A 295 -9.21 -20.76 -2.19
CA LYS A 295 -8.66 -22.07 -1.81
C LYS A 295 -8.97 -22.39 -0.36
N GLY A 296 -8.78 -21.43 0.55
CA GLY A 296 -9.04 -21.63 1.97
C GLY A 296 -10.53 -21.80 2.29
N ALA A 297 -11.43 -21.18 1.51
CA ALA A 297 -12.87 -21.23 1.72
C ALA A 297 -13.55 -22.55 1.27
N ARG A 298 -12.86 -23.41 0.52
CA ARG A 298 -13.34 -24.75 0.09
C ARG A 298 -13.33 -25.72 1.25
#